data_dac36af147c8926874a6152ba6987563
#
_entry.id   dac36af147c8926874a6152ba6987563
#
_cell.length_a   1.000
_cell.length_b   1.000
_cell.length_c   1.000
_cell.angle_alpha   90.00
_cell.angle_beta   90.00
_cell.angle_gamma   90.00
#
_symmetry.space_group_name_H-M   'P 1'
#
loop_
_entity.id
_entity.type
_entity.pdbx_description
1 polymer ?
#
loop_
_entity_poly.entity_id
_entity_poly.type
_entity_poly.pdbx_seq_one_letter_code
_entity_poly.pdbx_strand_id
1 'polypeptide(L)'
;MNLLARIFGRKPSNPDDWLEPAELAALLKSKTPPVIVDVRGPGEFSGPVGHIASARNIPLNQFPNHIAKLVAEPRDLVLVCHSDLRSAAAAKLLRRAGRTKVAVLRGGMMGWRT
;
A
#
# COMPACT_ATOMS: atom_id res chain seq x y z
N MET A 1 -18.43 -2.00 12.71
CA MET A 1 -16.94 -2.09 12.68
C MET A 1 -16.45 -1.37 11.43
N ASN A 2 -15.49 -0.47 11.57
CA ASN A 2 -14.95 0.20 10.39
C ASN A 2 -13.84 -0.64 9.75
N LEU A 3 -13.53 -0.34 8.49
CA LEU A 3 -12.55 -1.11 7.72
C LEU A 3 -11.15 -1.00 8.29
N LEU A 4 -10.78 0.16 8.85
CA LEU A 4 -9.47 0.35 9.45
C LEU A 4 -9.25 -0.63 10.61
N ALA A 5 -10.24 -0.75 11.51
CA ALA A 5 -10.14 -1.68 12.62
C ALA A 5 -10.01 -3.11 12.13
N ARG A 6 -10.77 -3.47 11.09
CA ARG A 6 -10.75 -4.83 10.55
C ARG A 6 -9.41 -5.17 9.90
N ILE A 7 -8.81 -4.23 9.18
CA ILE A 7 -7.57 -4.47 8.42
C ILE A 7 -6.35 -4.22 9.29
N PHE A 8 -6.25 -3.05 9.91
CA PHE A 8 -5.03 -2.63 10.61
C PHE A 8 -5.01 -3.01 12.09
N GLY A 9 -6.14 -3.47 12.63
CA GLY A 9 -6.20 -3.97 13.99
C GLY A 9 -5.79 -5.43 14.14
N ARG A 10 -5.48 -6.12 13.05
CA ARG A 10 -5.08 -7.52 13.08
C ARG A 10 -3.71 -7.71 13.71
N LYS A 11 -3.48 -8.92 14.19
CA LYS A 11 -2.14 -9.29 14.66
C LYS A 11 -1.17 -9.25 13.50
N PRO A 12 0.04 -8.74 13.70
CA PRO A 12 1.04 -8.63 12.63
C PRO A 12 1.61 -9.98 12.18
N SER A 13 1.12 -11.09 12.71
CA SER A 13 1.55 -12.43 12.31
C SER A 13 1.11 -12.81 10.90
N ASN A 14 0.13 -12.12 10.34
CA ASN A 14 -0.27 -12.36 8.96
C ASN A 14 0.65 -11.58 8.02
N PRO A 15 1.55 -12.28 7.27
CA PRO A 15 2.49 -11.57 6.41
C PRO A 15 1.83 -10.90 5.21
N ASP A 16 0.60 -11.31 4.88
CA ASP A 16 -0.10 -10.82 3.70
C ASP A 16 -1.41 -10.16 4.09
N ASP A 17 -1.32 -8.94 4.60
CA ASP A 17 -2.53 -8.16 4.89
C ASP A 17 -3.05 -7.59 3.58
N TRP A 18 -3.81 -8.40 2.88
CA TRP A 18 -4.43 -8.02 1.62
C TRP A 18 -5.65 -7.15 1.85
N LEU A 19 -5.75 -6.10 1.05
CA LEU A 19 -6.88 -5.18 1.06
C LEU A 19 -7.56 -5.26 -0.29
N GLU A 20 -8.86 -5.52 -0.28
CA GLU A 20 -9.61 -5.60 -1.54
C GLU A 20 -9.84 -4.20 -2.13
N PRO A 21 -9.96 -4.07 -3.46
CA PRO A 21 -10.18 -2.76 -4.06
C PRO A 21 -11.36 -1.98 -3.48
N ALA A 22 -12.48 -2.65 -3.23
CA ALA A 22 -13.65 -1.98 -2.66
C ALA A 22 -13.36 -1.46 -1.24
N GLU A 23 -12.57 -2.20 -0.48
CA GLU A 23 -12.18 -1.78 0.87
C GLU A 23 -11.30 -0.53 0.81
N LEU A 24 -10.33 -0.51 -0.10
CA LEU A 24 -9.48 0.66 -0.25
C LEU A 24 -10.28 1.88 -0.71
N ALA A 25 -11.20 1.67 -1.67
CA ALA A 25 -12.05 2.77 -2.14
C ALA A 25 -12.81 3.40 -0.98
N ALA A 26 -13.34 2.58 -0.07
CA ALA A 26 -14.05 3.07 1.11
C ALA A 26 -13.11 3.82 2.06
N LEU A 27 -11.91 3.29 2.30
CA LEU A 27 -10.94 3.93 3.18
C LEU A 27 -10.50 5.29 2.65
N LEU A 28 -10.36 5.43 1.34
CA LEU A 28 -9.96 6.71 0.74
C LEU A 28 -11.02 7.81 0.94
N LYS A 29 -12.27 7.42 1.16
CA LYS A 29 -13.36 8.36 1.45
C LYS A 29 -13.56 8.61 2.94
N SER A 30 -12.80 7.93 3.79
CA SER A 30 -12.93 8.09 5.24
C SER A 30 -12.26 9.37 5.71
N LYS A 31 -12.48 9.70 6.99
CA LYS A 31 -11.86 10.87 7.63
C LYS A 31 -10.34 10.71 7.81
N THR A 32 -9.87 9.47 7.84
CA THR A 32 -8.46 9.17 8.05
C THR A 32 -7.96 8.25 6.94
N PRO A 33 -7.90 8.75 5.68
CA PRO A 33 -7.45 7.89 4.59
C PRO A 33 -6.00 7.46 4.78
N PRO A 34 -5.66 6.23 4.36
CA PRO A 34 -4.29 5.75 4.46
C PRO A 34 -3.38 6.47 3.47
N VAL A 35 -2.09 6.38 3.73
CA VAL A 35 -1.08 6.80 2.76
C VAL A 35 -0.91 5.67 1.75
N ILE A 36 -1.02 5.99 0.47
CA ILE A 36 -0.86 5.02 -0.61
C ILE A 36 0.55 5.19 -1.17
N VAL A 37 1.29 4.09 -1.24
CA VAL A 37 2.63 4.07 -1.85
C VAL A 37 2.61 3.14 -3.05
N ASP A 38 2.83 3.71 -4.23
CA ASP A 38 2.87 2.96 -5.49
C ASP A 38 4.33 2.62 -5.77
N VAL A 39 4.64 1.32 -5.78
CA VAL A 39 6.02 0.85 -5.91
C VAL A 39 6.40 0.47 -7.34
N ARG A 40 5.56 0.86 -8.32
CA ARG A 40 5.86 0.67 -9.73
C ARG A 40 6.92 1.68 -10.17
N GLY A 41 7.46 1.46 -11.38
CA GLY A 41 8.35 2.44 -11.97
C GLY A 41 7.62 3.74 -12.31
N PRO A 42 8.35 4.87 -12.44
CA PRO A 42 7.72 6.15 -12.72
C PRO A 42 7.00 6.20 -14.07
N GLY A 43 7.48 5.44 -15.05
CA GLY A 43 6.79 5.35 -16.34
C GLY A 43 5.44 4.65 -16.25
N GLU A 44 5.33 3.63 -15.41
CA GLU A 44 4.05 2.97 -15.15
C GLU A 44 3.10 3.91 -14.40
N PHE A 45 3.63 4.60 -13.40
CA PHE A 45 2.86 5.52 -12.57
C PHE A 45 2.21 6.62 -13.40
N SER A 46 2.95 7.16 -14.36
CA SER A 46 2.48 8.23 -15.26
C SER A 46 1.86 7.70 -16.54
N GLY A 47 1.78 6.39 -16.70
CA GLY A 47 1.36 5.75 -17.95
C GLY A 47 -0.15 5.64 -18.12
N PRO A 48 -0.59 4.91 -19.18
CA PRO A 48 -2.02 4.87 -19.54
C PRO A 48 -2.94 4.26 -18.50
N VAL A 49 -2.44 3.36 -17.66
CA VAL A 49 -3.25 2.76 -16.59
C VAL A 49 -3.53 3.77 -15.49
N GLY A 50 -2.67 4.79 -15.36
CA GLY A 50 -2.81 5.79 -14.31
C GLY A 50 -2.38 5.30 -12.95
N HIS A 51 -2.79 6.04 -11.92
CA HIS A 51 -2.48 5.70 -10.53
C HIS A 51 -3.60 6.23 -9.63
N ILE A 52 -3.59 5.78 -8.38
CA ILE A 52 -4.54 6.28 -7.39
C ILE A 52 -4.18 7.73 -7.06
N ALA A 53 -5.19 8.61 -7.06
CA ALA A 53 -4.99 10.07 -7.04
C ALA A 53 -4.06 10.57 -5.92
N SER A 54 -4.11 9.98 -4.74
CA SER A 54 -3.29 10.44 -3.61
C SER A 54 -1.98 9.66 -3.47
N ALA A 55 -1.70 8.73 -4.38
CA ALA A 55 -0.55 7.85 -4.25
C ALA A 55 0.77 8.59 -4.41
N ARG A 56 1.75 8.19 -3.61
CA ARG A 56 3.14 8.61 -3.75
C ARG A 56 3.88 7.53 -4.51
N ASN A 57 4.67 7.90 -5.51
CA ASN A 57 5.44 6.93 -6.27
C ASN A 57 6.82 6.75 -5.64
N ILE A 58 7.06 5.56 -5.11
CA ILE A 58 8.38 5.18 -4.60
C ILE A 58 8.70 3.83 -5.24
N PRO A 59 9.41 3.83 -6.37
CA PRO A 59 9.72 2.58 -7.06
C PRO A 59 10.46 1.60 -6.15
N LEU A 60 10.20 0.30 -6.34
CA LEU A 60 10.75 -0.73 -5.46
C LEU A 60 12.27 -0.66 -5.36
N ASN A 61 12.97 -0.36 -6.48
CA ASN A 61 14.43 -0.27 -6.48
C ASN A 61 14.97 0.90 -5.66
N GLN A 62 14.11 1.89 -5.35
CA GLN A 62 14.49 3.02 -4.50
C GLN A 62 13.92 2.89 -3.08
N PHE A 63 13.14 1.85 -2.86
CA PHE A 63 12.42 1.66 -1.60
C PHE A 63 13.33 1.67 -0.36
N PRO A 64 14.53 1.04 -0.40
CA PRO A 64 15.41 1.06 0.76
C PRO A 64 15.75 2.45 1.27
N ASN A 65 15.81 3.44 0.39
CA ASN A 65 16.11 4.83 0.78
C ASN A 65 14.96 5.51 1.52
N HIS A 66 13.77 4.91 1.48
CA HIS A 66 12.56 5.51 2.07
C HIS A 66 12.03 4.73 3.27
N ILE A 67 12.65 3.60 3.60
CA ILE A 67 12.11 2.72 4.64
C ILE A 67 12.00 3.44 5.98
N ALA A 68 13.02 4.18 6.40
CA ALA A 68 13.01 4.86 7.69
C ALA A 68 11.81 5.82 7.80
N LYS A 69 11.55 6.59 6.76
CA LYS A 69 10.42 7.52 6.74
C LYS A 69 9.08 6.79 6.78
N LEU A 70 8.99 5.67 6.06
CA LEU A 70 7.74 4.91 6.02
C LEU A 70 7.47 4.21 7.34
N VAL A 71 8.51 3.72 8.02
CA VAL A 71 8.37 3.14 9.35
C VAL A 71 7.85 4.19 10.33
N ALA A 72 8.29 5.43 10.19
CA ALA A 72 7.89 6.53 11.07
C ALA A 72 6.56 7.16 10.70
N GLU A 73 5.98 6.81 9.55
CA GLU A 73 4.70 7.41 9.11
C GLU A 73 3.59 7.07 10.09
N PRO A 74 2.93 8.06 10.71
CA PRO A 74 1.89 7.77 11.70
C PRO A 74 0.59 7.24 11.11
N ARG A 75 0.33 7.47 9.82
CA ARG A 75 -0.88 6.99 9.18
C ARG A 75 -0.70 5.57 8.67
N ASP A 76 -1.81 4.87 8.46
CA ASP A 76 -1.79 3.54 7.88
C ASP A 76 -1.21 3.58 6.47
N LEU A 77 -0.49 2.52 6.09
CA LEU A 77 0.14 2.42 4.78
C LEU A 77 -0.52 1.33 3.94
N VAL A 78 -0.75 1.65 2.67
CA VAL A 78 -1.18 0.68 1.67
C VAL A 78 -0.20 0.72 0.51
N LEU A 79 0.31 -0.44 0.14
CA LEU A 79 1.25 -0.57 -0.97
C LEU A 79 0.53 -1.06 -2.22
N VAL A 80 0.90 -0.51 -3.37
CA VAL A 80 0.26 -0.80 -4.64
C VAL A 80 1.33 -1.04 -5.70
N CYS A 81 1.13 -2.06 -6.54
CA CYS A 81 1.93 -2.23 -7.74
C CYS A 81 1.01 -2.59 -8.92
N HIS A 82 1.55 -3.15 -9.99
CA HIS A 82 0.73 -3.51 -11.14
C HIS A 82 -0.23 -4.66 -10.82
N SER A 83 0.29 -5.70 -10.20
CA SER A 83 -0.51 -6.84 -9.74
C SER A 83 -0.30 -7.06 -8.23
N ASP A 84 0.66 -7.91 -7.84
CA ASP A 84 0.86 -8.18 -6.40
C ASP A 84 2.32 -8.30 -6.00
N LEU A 85 3.20 -8.66 -6.93
CA LEU A 85 4.54 -9.13 -6.61
C LEU A 85 5.42 -8.09 -5.93
N ARG A 86 5.52 -6.91 -6.54
CA ARG A 86 6.41 -5.85 -6.03
C ARG A 86 5.90 -5.25 -4.73
N SER A 87 4.58 -5.10 -4.60
CA SER A 87 4.00 -4.57 -3.36
C SER A 87 4.16 -5.54 -2.20
N ALA A 88 4.02 -6.85 -2.46
CA ALA A 88 4.27 -7.85 -1.43
C ALA A 88 5.74 -7.83 -0.99
N ALA A 89 6.68 -7.66 -1.92
CA ALA A 89 8.09 -7.55 -1.59
C ALA A 89 8.38 -6.32 -0.74
N ALA A 90 7.78 -5.19 -1.10
CA ALA A 90 7.93 -3.95 -0.33
C ALA A 90 7.37 -4.09 1.09
N ALA A 91 6.24 -4.80 1.24
CA ALA A 91 5.65 -5.04 2.54
C ALA A 91 6.60 -5.86 3.43
N LYS A 92 7.27 -6.85 2.87
CA LYS A 92 8.25 -7.64 3.62
C LYS A 92 9.41 -6.78 4.12
N LEU A 93 9.90 -5.87 3.28
CA LEU A 93 10.96 -4.97 3.69
C LEU A 93 10.52 -4.08 4.86
N LEU A 94 9.31 -3.56 4.81
CA LEU A 94 8.79 -2.74 5.90
C LEU A 94 8.62 -3.52 7.19
N ARG A 95 8.10 -4.75 7.10
CA ARG A 95 7.92 -5.58 8.28
C ARG A 95 9.24 -5.94 8.94
N ARG A 96 10.25 -6.24 8.15
CA ARG A 96 11.59 -6.50 8.66
C ARG A 96 12.19 -5.29 9.37
N ALA A 97 11.81 -4.10 8.93
CA ALA A 97 12.28 -2.86 9.52
C ALA A 97 11.45 -2.41 10.73
N GLY A 98 10.44 -3.19 11.10
CA GLY A 98 9.59 -2.91 12.26
C GLY A 98 8.21 -2.36 11.96
N ARG A 99 7.91 -2.08 10.70
CA ARG A 99 6.56 -1.62 10.32
C ARG A 99 5.69 -2.82 10.01
N THR A 100 4.95 -3.31 11.02
CA THR A 100 4.13 -4.51 10.87
C THR A 100 2.74 -4.21 10.31
N LYS A 101 2.21 -3.01 10.58
CA LYS A 101 0.88 -2.62 10.10
C LYS A 101 1.00 -1.96 8.73
N VAL A 102 0.96 -2.79 7.70
CA VAL A 102 0.99 -2.36 6.30
C VAL A 102 0.10 -3.31 5.50
N ALA A 103 -0.70 -2.76 4.61
CA ALA A 103 -1.56 -3.57 3.75
C ALA A 103 -1.11 -3.48 2.30
N VAL A 104 -1.52 -4.46 1.50
CA VAL A 104 -1.22 -4.54 0.08
C VAL A 104 -2.53 -4.57 -0.69
N LEU A 105 -2.68 -3.71 -1.69
CA LEU A 105 -3.87 -3.74 -2.54
C LEU A 105 -3.86 -4.98 -3.40
N ARG A 106 -4.83 -5.88 -3.18
CA ARG A 106 -4.92 -7.12 -3.91
C ARG A 106 -5.19 -6.83 -5.39
N GLY A 107 -4.40 -7.47 -6.25
CA GLY A 107 -4.52 -7.29 -7.69
C GLY A 107 -3.88 -6.02 -8.22
N GLY A 108 -3.40 -5.16 -7.36
CA GLY A 108 -2.73 -3.92 -7.74
C GLY A 108 -3.57 -3.05 -8.67
N MET A 109 -2.90 -2.31 -9.53
CA MET A 109 -3.59 -1.43 -10.48
C MET A 109 -4.41 -2.19 -11.51
N MET A 110 -4.05 -3.44 -11.81
CA MET A 110 -4.85 -4.27 -12.73
C MET A 110 -6.26 -4.49 -12.19
N GLY A 111 -6.41 -4.66 -10.88
CA GLY A 111 -7.71 -4.86 -10.25
C GLY A 111 -8.41 -3.58 -9.83
N TRP A 112 -7.76 -2.46 -9.92
CA TRP A 112 -8.30 -1.18 -9.47
C TRP A 112 -9.28 -0.62 -10.52
N ARG A 113 -10.52 -0.39 -10.10
CA ARG A 113 -11.56 0.21 -10.94
C ARG A 113 -12.12 1.41 -10.22
N THR A 114 -11.98 2.55 -10.79
CA THR A 114 -12.48 3.80 -10.19
C THR A 114 -13.68 4.33 -10.95
#